data_205657a28c990afd6cb205b72ef84c08
#
_entry.id   205657a28c990afd6cb205b72ef84c08
#
_cell.length_a   1.000
_cell.length_b   1.000
_cell.length_c   1.000
_cell.angle_alpha   90.00
_cell.angle_beta   90.00
_cell.angle_gamma   90.00
#
_symmetry.space_group_name_H-M   'P 1'
#
loop_
_entity.id
_entity.type
_entity.pdbx_description
1 polymer ?
#
loop_
_entity_poly.entity_id
_entity_poly.type
_entity_poly.pdbx_seq_one_letter_code
_entity_poly.pdbx_strand_id
1 'polypeptide(L)'
;MTLAPPAPPVPPAVTVVGIGADGWAGLPDAARAALAEAQVLIGGARQLALLPPSCRGQRVPWPSPLRPAVPGLLAAHAGSRIAVLASGDPMFYGIGRALTEVLGPDALRILPHPSSVSYACARIGWPVEDTETVTLVGRPAARLAAALHDGRRVLVLSADADTPAAVAGLLREQGFGPSRLRVLEQLGGADEACLEGTADHWPHLPGDPLNIIAVECRRAPGAPRLGAVPGLPDEAYEHDGQLTKRHIRAATLGVLAPAPGELLWDIGGGSGSIAIEWMRSHPSCRAVTVERDPARAARIVRNADRLGVPALRVVTGRAPGDLAGLPAPDAVFIGGGLTAPGLLDACWDALGPGGRLVANTVTLESEALLAEAHRRHGGDLVRLAVAHAVPVGGFTGWRQAMPVTQWSVRRPSTSTEADSSAQEPAQEPGDNG
;
A
#
# COMPACT_ATOMS: atom_id res chain seq x y z
N MET A 1 25.78 33.76 -31.59
CA MET A 1 24.41 33.25 -31.68
C MET A 1 23.72 33.55 -30.34
N THR A 2 22.92 34.59 -30.30
CA THR A 2 22.14 34.94 -29.12
C THR A 2 20.95 33.99 -29.05
N LEU A 3 20.88 33.17 -28.01
CA LEU A 3 19.72 32.34 -27.75
C LEU A 3 18.51 33.24 -27.55
N ALA A 4 17.44 33.01 -28.32
CA ALA A 4 16.18 33.70 -28.14
C ALA A 4 15.69 33.45 -26.69
N PRO A 5 15.10 34.46 -26.02
CA PRO A 5 14.53 34.26 -24.69
C PRO A 5 13.47 33.16 -24.72
N PRO A 6 13.38 32.32 -23.68
CA PRO A 6 12.36 31.29 -23.62
C PRO A 6 10.97 31.93 -23.75
N ALA A 7 10.10 31.29 -24.53
CA ALA A 7 8.72 31.72 -24.68
C ALA A 7 8.07 31.86 -23.31
N PRO A 8 7.22 32.89 -23.07
CA PRO A 8 6.52 33.01 -21.79
C PRO A 8 5.72 31.72 -21.50
N PRO A 9 5.72 31.28 -20.24
CA PRO A 9 5.00 30.06 -19.88
C PRO A 9 3.51 30.20 -20.26
N VAL A 10 2.98 29.20 -20.96
CA VAL A 10 1.54 29.12 -21.26
C VAL A 10 0.79 29.16 -19.92
N PRO A 11 -0.20 30.04 -19.74
CA PRO A 11 -0.93 30.09 -18.47
C PRO A 11 -1.57 28.73 -18.20
N PRO A 12 -1.50 28.23 -16.95
CA PRO A 12 -2.03 26.92 -16.60
C PRO A 12 -3.54 26.85 -16.91
N ALA A 13 -3.97 25.75 -17.54
CA ALA A 13 -5.36 25.57 -17.96
C ALA A 13 -6.33 25.48 -16.78
N VAL A 14 -5.85 24.97 -15.63
CA VAL A 14 -6.65 24.74 -14.42
C VAL A 14 -5.90 25.21 -13.18
N THR A 15 -6.57 26.00 -12.33
CA THR A 15 -6.05 26.36 -11.00
C THR A 15 -6.74 25.49 -9.94
N VAL A 16 -5.97 24.78 -9.11
CA VAL A 16 -6.48 23.96 -8.02
C VAL A 16 -6.26 24.69 -6.71
N VAL A 17 -7.33 25.00 -5.99
CA VAL A 17 -7.30 25.80 -4.76
C VAL A 17 -7.70 24.93 -3.58
N GLY A 18 -6.81 24.79 -2.61
CA GLY A 18 -7.10 24.21 -1.30
C GLY A 18 -7.97 25.16 -0.47
N ILE A 19 -8.97 24.60 0.23
CA ILE A 19 -9.85 25.36 1.13
C ILE A 19 -10.15 24.55 2.38
N GLY A 20 -10.00 25.16 3.55
CA GLY A 20 -10.26 24.57 4.85
C GLY A 20 -11.70 24.78 5.34
N ALA A 21 -11.96 24.45 6.62
CA ALA A 21 -13.21 24.78 7.31
C ALA A 21 -13.33 26.30 7.60
N ASP A 22 -12.22 27.01 7.63
CA ASP A 22 -12.14 28.48 7.70
C ASP A 22 -12.67 29.20 6.43
N GLY A 23 -12.94 28.44 5.37
CA GLY A 23 -13.60 28.90 4.16
C GLY A 23 -12.86 30.04 3.45
N TRP A 24 -13.64 30.98 2.90
CA TRP A 24 -13.08 32.13 2.17
C TRP A 24 -12.13 32.98 3.00
N ALA A 25 -12.41 33.14 4.30
CA ALA A 25 -11.62 33.97 5.20
C ALA A 25 -10.18 33.45 5.37
N GLY A 26 -9.98 32.14 5.38
CA GLY A 26 -8.66 31.50 5.50
C GLY A 26 -7.82 31.47 4.23
N LEU A 27 -8.39 31.84 3.06
CA LEU A 27 -7.66 31.80 1.80
C LEU A 27 -6.66 32.96 1.66
N PRO A 28 -5.44 32.69 1.16
CA PRO A 28 -4.52 33.75 0.76
C PRO A 28 -5.02 34.52 -0.48
N ASP A 29 -4.55 35.75 -0.66
CA ASP A 29 -5.00 36.67 -1.74
C ASP A 29 -4.88 36.04 -3.13
N ALA A 30 -3.82 35.30 -3.40
CA ALA A 30 -3.63 34.60 -4.69
C ALA A 30 -4.73 33.56 -4.96
N ALA A 31 -5.20 32.86 -3.93
CA ALA A 31 -6.29 31.89 -4.04
C ALA A 31 -7.64 32.58 -4.24
N ARG A 32 -7.88 33.66 -3.47
CA ARG A 32 -9.10 34.48 -3.63
C ARG A 32 -9.21 35.09 -5.02
N ALA A 33 -8.11 35.66 -5.55
CA ALA A 33 -8.06 36.20 -6.89
C ALA A 33 -8.36 35.13 -7.96
N ALA A 34 -7.72 33.95 -7.87
CA ALA A 34 -7.94 32.86 -8.80
C ALA A 34 -9.42 32.38 -8.81
N LEU A 35 -10.05 32.29 -7.64
CA LEU A 35 -11.46 31.91 -7.52
C LEU A 35 -12.42 32.99 -8.02
N ALA A 36 -12.10 34.26 -7.79
CA ALA A 36 -12.92 35.40 -8.25
C ALA A 36 -12.89 35.55 -9.78
N GLU A 37 -11.74 35.25 -10.41
CA GLU A 37 -11.53 35.34 -11.86
C GLU A 37 -12.01 34.09 -12.63
N ALA A 38 -12.27 32.99 -11.94
CA ALA A 38 -12.69 31.74 -12.56
C ALA A 38 -14.08 31.88 -13.23
N GLN A 39 -14.20 31.37 -14.44
CA GLN A 39 -15.47 31.27 -15.16
C GLN A 39 -16.23 29.98 -14.73
N VAL A 40 -15.48 28.94 -14.35
CA VAL A 40 -16.03 27.67 -13.88
C VAL A 40 -15.35 27.30 -12.56
N LEU A 41 -16.17 27.01 -11.56
CA LEU A 41 -15.78 26.64 -10.19
C LEU A 41 -16.21 25.18 -9.95
N ILE A 42 -15.27 24.24 -9.93
CA ILE A 42 -15.55 22.82 -9.74
C ILE A 42 -15.16 22.42 -8.34
N GLY A 43 -16.01 21.69 -7.63
CA GLY A 43 -15.72 21.25 -6.25
C GLY A 43 -16.79 20.37 -5.64
N GLY A 44 -16.57 19.90 -4.43
CA GLY A 44 -17.64 19.28 -3.63
C GLY A 44 -18.67 20.32 -3.21
N ALA A 45 -19.91 19.89 -2.95
CA ALA A 45 -21.00 20.78 -2.57
C ALA A 45 -20.62 21.67 -1.36
N ARG A 46 -19.94 21.11 -0.35
CA ARG A 46 -19.48 21.86 0.82
C ARG A 46 -18.49 22.96 0.43
N GLN A 47 -17.44 22.65 -0.37
CA GLN A 47 -16.45 23.66 -0.75
C GLN A 47 -17.07 24.78 -1.60
N LEU A 48 -17.98 24.42 -2.52
CA LEU A 48 -18.68 25.42 -3.34
C LEU A 48 -19.57 26.33 -2.48
N ALA A 49 -20.17 25.81 -1.42
CA ALA A 49 -20.99 26.60 -0.49
C ALA A 49 -20.17 27.61 0.34
N LEU A 50 -18.88 27.38 0.56
CA LEU A 50 -17.98 28.28 1.28
C LEU A 50 -17.61 29.54 0.46
N LEU A 51 -17.90 29.58 -0.85
CA LEU A 51 -17.56 30.70 -1.70
C LEU A 51 -18.59 31.84 -1.59
N PRO A 52 -18.14 33.11 -1.49
CA PRO A 52 -19.02 34.27 -1.44
C PRO A 52 -19.71 34.51 -2.78
N PRO A 53 -20.79 35.34 -2.80
CA PRO A 53 -21.47 35.74 -4.04
C PRO A 53 -20.57 36.51 -5.04
N SER A 54 -19.47 37.07 -4.58
CA SER A 54 -18.48 37.73 -5.45
C SER A 54 -17.76 36.79 -6.41
N CYS A 55 -17.70 35.47 -6.09
CA CYS A 55 -17.25 34.42 -7.02
C CYS A 55 -18.41 34.09 -7.98
N ARG A 56 -18.40 34.78 -9.15
CA ARG A 56 -19.49 34.71 -10.14
C ARG A 56 -19.39 33.52 -11.10
N GLY A 57 -18.34 32.73 -11.08
CA GLY A 57 -18.15 31.56 -11.93
C GLY A 57 -19.26 30.52 -11.75
N GLN A 58 -19.55 29.80 -12.83
CA GLN A 58 -20.51 28.71 -12.80
C GLN A 58 -20.07 27.64 -11.78
N ARG A 59 -20.88 27.34 -10.77
CA ARG A 59 -20.58 26.31 -9.78
C ARG A 59 -20.99 24.95 -10.28
N VAL A 60 -20.00 24.03 -10.39
CA VAL A 60 -20.18 22.67 -10.90
C VAL A 60 -19.76 21.68 -9.82
N PRO A 61 -20.70 20.95 -9.21
CA PRO A 61 -20.37 19.94 -8.23
C PRO A 61 -19.73 18.71 -8.91
N TRP A 62 -18.83 18.03 -8.17
CA TRP A 62 -18.26 16.77 -8.62
C TRP A 62 -19.37 15.72 -8.85
N PRO A 63 -19.35 15.02 -9.99
CA PRO A 63 -20.21 13.86 -10.19
C PRO A 63 -19.68 12.64 -9.42
N SER A 64 -20.56 11.66 -9.20
CA SER A 64 -20.19 10.36 -8.64
C SER A 64 -20.37 9.27 -9.71
N PRO A 65 -19.37 8.42 -9.93
CA PRO A 65 -18.04 8.37 -9.33
C PRO A 65 -17.10 9.47 -9.88
N LEU A 66 -16.30 10.05 -8.99
CA LEU A 66 -15.46 11.21 -9.30
C LEU A 66 -14.40 10.94 -10.39
N ARG A 67 -13.50 9.96 -10.16
CA ARG A 67 -12.31 9.76 -11.00
C ARG A 67 -12.61 9.54 -12.49
N PRO A 68 -13.56 8.66 -12.87
CA PRO A 68 -13.89 8.45 -14.29
C PRO A 68 -14.48 9.69 -14.98
N ALA A 69 -15.08 10.59 -14.21
CA ALA A 69 -15.77 11.75 -14.74
C ALA A 69 -14.84 12.96 -14.99
N VAL A 70 -13.65 13.00 -14.36
CA VAL A 70 -12.73 14.13 -14.46
C VAL A 70 -12.38 14.51 -15.91
N PRO A 71 -11.98 13.58 -16.81
CA PRO A 71 -11.62 13.96 -18.18
C PRO A 71 -12.77 14.61 -18.95
N GLY A 72 -13.96 14.00 -18.89
CA GLY A 72 -15.16 14.51 -19.57
C GLY A 72 -15.62 15.87 -19.04
N LEU A 73 -15.56 16.06 -17.71
CA LEU A 73 -15.93 17.31 -17.07
C LEU A 73 -14.99 18.47 -17.48
N LEU A 74 -13.70 18.22 -17.52
CA LEU A 74 -12.72 19.23 -17.94
C LEU A 74 -12.86 19.56 -19.44
N ALA A 75 -13.09 18.55 -20.27
CA ALA A 75 -13.33 18.73 -21.70
C ALA A 75 -14.58 19.56 -21.99
N ALA A 76 -15.67 19.39 -21.22
CA ALA A 76 -16.89 20.16 -21.35
C ALA A 76 -16.72 21.66 -21.08
N HIS A 77 -15.65 22.05 -20.36
CA HIS A 77 -15.34 23.44 -20.05
C HIS A 77 -14.01 23.90 -20.66
N ALA A 78 -13.55 23.23 -21.72
CA ALA A 78 -12.32 23.62 -22.43
C ALA A 78 -12.39 25.06 -22.91
N GLY A 79 -11.27 25.79 -22.74
CA GLY A 79 -11.17 27.22 -23.09
C GLY A 79 -11.69 28.20 -22.02
N SER A 80 -12.32 27.70 -20.95
CA SER A 80 -12.70 28.52 -19.80
C SER A 80 -11.59 28.57 -18.76
N ARG A 81 -11.53 29.67 -17.97
CA ARG A 81 -10.70 29.71 -16.75
C ARG A 81 -11.36 28.85 -15.68
N ILE A 82 -10.78 27.67 -15.42
CA ILE A 82 -11.31 26.71 -14.47
C ILE A 82 -10.56 26.84 -13.14
N ALA A 83 -11.29 26.97 -12.03
CA ALA A 83 -10.75 26.75 -10.70
C ALA A 83 -11.41 25.52 -10.04
N VAL A 84 -10.58 24.64 -9.50
CA VAL A 84 -11.00 23.43 -8.79
C VAL A 84 -10.77 23.61 -7.29
N LEU A 85 -11.80 23.39 -6.50
CA LEU A 85 -11.72 23.40 -5.04
C LEU A 85 -11.37 22.03 -4.49
N ALA A 86 -10.42 21.98 -3.57
CA ALA A 86 -10.01 20.79 -2.86
C ALA A 86 -10.02 21.01 -1.34
N SER A 87 -10.25 19.99 -0.54
CA SER A 87 -10.13 20.11 0.93
C SER A 87 -8.66 20.17 1.34
N GLY A 88 -8.27 21.20 2.08
CA GLY A 88 -6.92 21.37 2.60
C GLY A 88 -5.87 21.42 1.50
N ASP A 89 -4.86 20.55 1.56
CA ASP A 89 -3.83 20.44 0.52
C ASP A 89 -4.32 19.55 -0.64
N PRO A 90 -4.43 20.09 -1.88
CA PRO A 90 -4.88 19.31 -3.04
C PRO A 90 -4.00 18.09 -3.36
N MET A 91 -2.72 18.12 -3.01
CA MET A 91 -1.78 17.03 -3.29
C MET A 91 -1.72 15.98 -2.18
N PHE A 92 -2.24 16.29 -1.00
CA PHE A 92 -2.23 15.37 0.13
C PHE A 92 -3.53 14.57 0.20
N TYR A 93 -3.55 13.38 -0.39
CA TYR A 93 -4.74 12.50 -0.55
C TYR A 93 -5.93 13.18 -1.28
N GLY A 94 -5.69 14.32 -1.94
CA GLY A 94 -6.68 15.14 -2.61
C GLY A 94 -6.83 14.89 -4.10
N ILE A 95 -7.67 15.72 -4.73
CA ILE A 95 -7.98 15.65 -6.16
C ILE A 95 -6.77 16.00 -7.06
N GLY A 96 -5.78 16.71 -6.53
CA GLY A 96 -4.62 17.15 -7.28
C GLY A 96 -3.90 16.02 -8.01
N ARG A 97 -3.77 14.86 -7.36
CA ARG A 97 -3.19 13.67 -7.99
C ARG A 97 -3.96 13.24 -9.25
N ALA A 98 -5.28 13.14 -9.16
CA ALA A 98 -6.10 12.71 -10.29
C ALA A 98 -6.06 13.72 -11.45
N LEU A 99 -5.99 15.01 -11.13
CA LEU A 99 -5.85 16.08 -12.13
C LEU A 99 -4.46 16.02 -12.80
N THR A 100 -3.40 15.79 -12.03
CA THR A 100 -2.04 15.62 -12.58
C THR A 100 -1.93 14.41 -13.49
N GLU A 101 -2.59 13.30 -13.15
CA GLU A 101 -2.63 12.08 -13.97
C GLU A 101 -3.36 12.33 -15.32
N VAL A 102 -4.35 13.23 -15.37
CA VAL A 102 -5.15 13.52 -16.56
C VAL A 102 -4.55 14.63 -17.42
N LEU A 103 -4.06 15.69 -16.81
CA LEU A 103 -3.66 16.93 -17.52
C LEU A 103 -2.13 17.10 -17.62
N GLY A 104 -1.36 16.37 -16.84
CA GLY A 104 0.06 16.63 -16.61
C GLY A 104 0.30 17.79 -15.64
N PRO A 105 1.49 17.88 -15.05
CA PRO A 105 1.82 18.90 -14.04
C PRO A 105 1.84 20.32 -14.60
N ASP A 106 2.28 20.51 -15.85
CA ASP A 106 2.47 21.82 -16.47
C ASP A 106 1.14 22.56 -16.77
N ALA A 107 0.04 21.81 -16.88
CA ALA A 107 -1.30 22.36 -17.09
C ALA A 107 -1.99 22.82 -15.79
N LEU A 108 -1.35 22.59 -14.62
CA LEU A 108 -1.94 22.83 -13.32
C LEU A 108 -1.20 23.95 -12.56
N ARG A 109 -1.97 24.86 -11.98
CA ARG A 109 -1.49 25.76 -10.92
C ARG A 109 -2.11 25.32 -9.60
N ILE A 110 -1.31 24.83 -8.67
CA ILE A 110 -1.81 24.34 -7.38
C ILE A 110 -1.51 25.38 -6.30
N LEU A 111 -2.56 25.79 -5.58
CA LEU A 111 -2.52 26.72 -4.46
C LEU A 111 -2.96 25.95 -3.21
N PRO A 112 -2.01 25.41 -2.42
CA PRO A 112 -2.34 24.60 -1.26
C PRO A 112 -2.89 25.44 -0.11
N HIS A 113 -3.69 24.80 0.74
CA HIS A 113 -4.08 25.25 2.07
C HIS A 113 -3.53 24.23 3.09
N PRO A 114 -3.27 24.60 4.36
CA PRO A 114 -2.87 23.63 5.35
C PRO A 114 -3.79 22.42 5.38
N SER A 115 -3.21 21.21 5.40
CA SER A 115 -3.98 19.98 5.47
C SER A 115 -4.60 19.79 6.87
N SER A 116 -5.64 18.95 6.99
CA SER A 116 -6.17 18.54 8.29
C SER A 116 -5.11 17.88 9.17
N VAL A 117 -4.11 17.20 8.57
CA VAL A 117 -2.96 16.64 9.29
C VAL A 117 -2.10 17.74 9.92
N SER A 118 -1.82 18.82 9.17
CA SER A 118 -1.04 19.96 9.70
C SER A 118 -1.76 20.63 10.88
N TYR A 119 -3.06 20.87 10.75
CA TYR A 119 -3.89 21.41 11.84
C TYR A 119 -3.95 20.46 13.04
N ALA A 120 -4.21 19.18 12.82
CA ALA A 120 -4.28 18.19 13.88
C ALA A 120 -2.96 18.13 14.66
N CYS A 121 -1.83 18.00 13.95
CA CYS A 121 -0.51 17.99 14.58
C CYS A 121 -0.26 19.25 15.41
N ALA A 122 -0.62 20.42 14.91
CA ALA A 122 -0.49 21.67 15.65
C ALA A 122 -1.36 21.71 16.92
N ARG A 123 -2.60 21.17 16.87
CA ARG A 123 -3.53 21.15 18.02
C ARG A 123 -3.11 20.20 19.13
N ILE A 124 -2.53 19.05 18.74
CA ILE A 124 -2.19 17.98 19.72
C ILE A 124 -0.69 17.93 20.05
N GLY A 125 0.12 18.84 19.45
CA GLY A 125 1.56 18.91 19.70
C GLY A 125 2.36 17.70 19.19
N TRP A 126 1.94 17.11 18.06
CA TRP A 126 2.67 16.02 17.42
C TRP A 126 3.49 16.55 16.25
N PRO A 127 4.79 16.24 16.15
CA PRO A 127 5.54 16.48 14.91
C PRO A 127 4.96 15.65 13.77
N VAL A 128 4.82 16.27 12.58
CA VAL A 128 4.26 15.58 11.40
C VAL A 128 5.13 14.39 11.01
N GLU A 129 6.43 14.55 11.09
CA GLU A 129 7.45 13.53 10.77
C GLU A 129 7.41 12.30 11.68
N ASP A 130 6.91 12.45 12.91
CA ASP A 130 6.76 11.35 13.88
C ASP A 130 5.38 10.70 13.85
N THR A 131 4.53 11.12 12.89
CA THR A 131 3.12 10.72 12.85
C THR A 131 2.80 10.01 11.54
N GLU A 132 2.26 8.80 11.64
CA GLU A 132 1.78 8.08 10.46
C GLU A 132 0.38 8.56 10.06
N THR A 133 0.14 8.75 8.77
CA THR A 133 -1.19 9.11 8.26
C THR A 133 -1.80 7.97 7.47
N VAL A 134 -3.01 7.57 7.88
CA VAL A 134 -3.82 6.55 7.20
C VAL A 134 -5.11 7.20 6.72
N THR A 135 -5.41 7.11 5.41
CA THR A 135 -6.69 7.61 4.91
C THR A 135 -7.68 6.47 4.75
N LEU A 136 -8.89 6.69 5.27
CA LEU A 136 -10.05 5.82 5.10
C LEU A 136 -11.05 6.41 4.09
N VAL A 137 -10.80 7.60 3.56
CA VAL A 137 -11.65 8.22 2.52
C VAL A 137 -11.67 7.34 1.27
N GLY A 138 -12.82 6.72 0.99
CA GLY A 138 -13.00 5.78 -0.12
C GLY A 138 -12.17 4.49 -0.01
N ARG A 139 -11.80 4.09 1.22
CA ARG A 139 -10.95 2.92 1.49
C ARG A 139 -11.46 2.13 2.70
N PRO A 140 -11.27 0.80 2.72
CA PRO A 140 -11.68 -0.03 3.86
C PRO A 140 -10.95 0.34 5.15
N ALA A 141 -11.67 0.34 6.27
CA ALA A 141 -11.11 0.61 7.61
C ALA A 141 -10.00 -0.39 7.99
N ALA A 142 -10.07 -1.61 7.49
CA ALA A 142 -9.07 -2.65 7.68
C ALA A 142 -7.63 -2.21 7.38
N ARG A 143 -7.42 -1.23 6.49
CA ARG A 143 -6.09 -0.66 6.21
C ARG A 143 -5.36 -0.14 7.45
N LEU A 144 -6.09 0.32 8.45
CA LEU A 144 -5.51 0.82 9.70
C LEU A 144 -4.71 -0.26 10.43
N ALA A 145 -5.12 -1.54 10.34
CA ALA A 145 -4.48 -2.63 11.07
C ALA A 145 -2.97 -2.79 10.78
N ALA A 146 -2.51 -2.46 9.57
CA ALA A 146 -1.09 -2.51 9.23
C ALA A 146 -0.25 -1.41 9.91
N ALA A 147 -0.87 -0.30 10.32
CA ALA A 147 -0.21 0.84 10.96
C ALA A 147 -0.19 0.74 12.49
N LEU A 148 -0.88 -0.25 13.07
CA LEU A 148 -1.02 -0.39 14.53
C LEU A 148 0.23 -1.01 15.16
N HIS A 149 1.04 -0.18 15.79
CA HIS A 149 2.19 -0.58 16.59
C HIS A 149 2.16 0.12 17.95
N ASP A 150 2.56 -0.59 18.99
CA ASP A 150 2.57 -0.05 20.36
C ASP A 150 3.45 1.22 20.45
N GLY A 151 2.89 2.28 21.04
CA GLY A 151 3.53 3.59 21.14
C GLY A 151 3.48 4.46 19.87
N ARG A 152 2.92 3.97 18.75
CA ARG A 152 2.83 4.75 17.52
C ARG A 152 1.73 5.79 17.57
N ARG A 153 1.97 6.93 16.92
CA ARG A 153 1.00 7.99 16.69
C ARG A 153 0.48 7.89 15.27
N VAL A 154 -0.85 7.76 15.14
CA VAL A 154 -1.50 7.61 13.83
C VAL A 154 -2.59 8.66 13.69
N LEU A 155 -2.59 9.38 12.57
CA LEU A 155 -3.69 10.24 12.16
C LEU A 155 -4.52 9.52 11.09
N VAL A 156 -5.82 9.40 11.34
CA VAL A 156 -6.76 8.75 10.44
C VAL A 156 -7.64 9.80 9.79
N LEU A 157 -7.54 9.93 8.45
CA LEU A 157 -8.45 10.75 7.68
C LEU A 157 -9.79 10.03 7.56
N SER A 158 -10.82 10.53 8.20
CA SER A 158 -12.15 9.93 8.27
C SER A 158 -12.89 9.99 6.94
N ALA A 159 -13.69 8.97 6.68
CA ALA A 159 -14.62 8.96 5.55
C ALA A 159 -15.91 9.73 5.85
N ASP A 160 -16.37 9.65 7.10
CA ASP A 160 -17.67 10.16 7.55
C ASP A 160 -17.73 10.30 9.09
N ALA A 161 -18.91 10.61 9.62
CA ALA A 161 -19.18 10.75 11.05
C ALA A 161 -19.13 9.42 11.84
N ASP A 162 -19.30 8.27 11.17
CA ASP A 162 -19.30 6.94 11.81
C ASP A 162 -17.88 6.36 11.92
N THR A 163 -16.94 6.92 11.18
CA THR A 163 -15.54 6.45 11.13
C THR A 163 -14.88 6.38 12.52
N PRO A 164 -15.07 7.32 13.46
CA PRO A 164 -14.47 7.21 14.80
C PRO A 164 -14.89 5.96 15.56
N ALA A 165 -16.17 5.61 15.53
CA ALA A 165 -16.70 4.41 16.18
C ALA A 165 -16.16 3.12 15.52
N ALA A 166 -16.07 3.10 14.18
CA ALA A 166 -15.49 1.99 13.42
C ALA A 166 -14.00 1.80 13.74
N VAL A 167 -13.23 2.89 13.85
CA VAL A 167 -11.82 2.87 14.26
C VAL A 167 -11.66 2.32 15.67
N ALA A 168 -12.48 2.77 16.63
CA ALA A 168 -12.47 2.25 17.99
C ALA A 168 -12.77 0.75 18.03
N GLY A 169 -13.76 0.28 17.25
CA GLY A 169 -14.07 -1.14 17.08
C GLY A 169 -12.88 -1.95 16.57
N LEU A 170 -12.27 -1.50 15.48
CA LEU A 170 -11.10 -2.15 14.88
C LEU A 170 -9.92 -2.20 15.86
N LEU A 171 -9.64 -1.13 16.59
CA LEU A 171 -8.57 -1.12 17.60
C LEU A 171 -8.80 -2.18 18.69
N ARG A 172 -10.03 -2.36 19.18
CA ARG A 172 -10.38 -3.42 20.14
C ARG A 172 -10.13 -4.82 19.55
N GLU A 173 -10.61 -5.07 18.35
CA GLU A 173 -10.45 -6.34 17.66
C GLU A 173 -8.98 -6.69 17.42
N GLN A 174 -8.13 -5.67 17.18
CA GLN A 174 -6.69 -5.83 16.98
C GLN A 174 -5.88 -5.88 18.28
N GLY A 175 -6.53 -5.83 19.45
CA GLY A 175 -5.86 -5.83 20.75
C GLY A 175 -5.24 -4.48 21.14
N PHE A 176 -5.74 -3.39 20.59
CA PHE A 176 -5.34 -2.02 20.89
C PHE A 176 -6.43 -1.22 21.62
N GLY A 177 -7.28 -1.90 22.37
CA GLY A 177 -8.36 -1.29 23.16
C GLY A 177 -7.92 -0.15 24.09
N PRO A 178 -6.77 -0.22 24.79
CA PRO A 178 -6.27 0.87 25.62
C PRO A 178 -5.81 2.12 24.84
N SER A 179 -5.80 2.12 23.51
CA SER A 179 -5.41 3.28 22.71
C SER A 179 -6.29 4.49 22.97
N ARG A 180 -5.64 5.67 23.08
CA ARG A 180 -6.33 6.94 23.24
C ARG A 180 -6.72 7.49 21.87
N LEU A 181 -7.95 7.93 21.72
CA LEU A 181 -8.48 8.58 20.54
C LEU A 181 -8.84 10.02 20.83
N ARG A 182 -8.48 10.93 19.92
CA ARG A 182 -8.99 12.30 19.84
C ARG A 182 -9.57 12.51 18.45
N VAL A 183 -10.83 12.84 18.38
CA VAL A 183 -11.51 13.20 17.13
C VAL A 183 -11.55 14.72 17.06
N LEU A 184 -10.88 15.26 16.04
CA LEU A 184 -10.76 16.69 15.82
C LEU A 184 -11.65 17.07 14.65
N GLU A 185 -12.67 17.86 14.93
CA GLU A 185 -13.73 18.24 14.00
C GLU A 185 -13.54 19.67 13.51
N GLN A 186 -13.94 19.96 12.28
CA GLN A 186 -13.98 21.29 11.68
C GLN A 186 -12.70 22.13 11.88
N LEU A 187 -11.52 21.46 11.84
CA LEU A 187 -10.23 22.09 12.13
C LEU A 187 -9.97 23.37 11.32
N GLY A 188 -9.63 24.44 12.03
CA GLY A 188 -9.43 25.79 11.49
C GLY A 188 -10.73 26.58 11.33
N GLY A 189 -11.91 25.97 11.44
CA GLY A 189 -13.21 26.62 11.33
C GLY A 189 -13.73 27.20 12.65
N ALA A 190 -14.87 27.89 12.59
CA ALA A 190 -15.53 28.45 13.77
C ALA A 190 -16.13 27.37 14.69
N ASP A 191 -16.48 26.22 14.12
CA ASP A 191 -17.09 25.09 14.82
C ASP A 191 -16.04 24.02 15.19
N GLU A 192 -14.77 24.40 15.30
CA GLU A 192 -13.70 23.50 15.69
C GLU A 192 -13.97 22.85 17.05
N ALA A 193 -13.97 21.51 17.11
CA ALA A 193 -14.25 20.75 18.32
C ALA A 193 -13.29 19.57 18.47
N CYS A 194 -13.18 19.03 19.69
CA CYS A 194 -12.37 17.86 20.01
C CYS A 194 -13.14 16.92 20.94
N LEU A 195 -13.28 15.65 20.54
CA LEU A 195 -13.83 14.58 21.35
C LEU A 195 -12.70 13.63 21.76
N GLU A 196 -12.68 13.20 23.03
CA GLU A 196 -11.64 12.30 23.54
C GLU A 196 -12.23 11.04 24.17
N GLY A 197 -11.50 9.92 24.07
CA GLY A 197 -11.83 8.65 24.69
C GLY A 197 -10.75 7.61 24.50
N THR A 198 -11.03 6.38 24.91
CA THR A 198 -10.22 5.22 24.56
C THR A 198 -10.98 4.30 23.62
N ALA A 199 -10.28 3.43 22.90
CA ALA A 199 -10.96 2.49 22.02
C ALA A 199 -11.86 1.51 22.78
N ASP A 200 -11.49 1.10 24.02
CA ASP A 200 -12.32 0.28 24.89
C ASP A 200 -13.58 1.00 25.36
N HIS A 201 -13.51 2.31 25.55
CA HIS A 201 -14.60 3.14 26.04
C HIS A 201 -14.73 4.37 25.15
N TRP A 202 -15.38 4.19 23.99
CA TRP A 202 -15.72 5.27 23.07
C TRP A 202 -17.21 5.64 23.26
N PRO A 203 -17.52 6.70 24.02
CA PRO A 203 -18.89 6.98 24.44
C PRO A 203 -19.65 7.89 23.47
N HIS A 204 -18.98 8.42 22.44
CA HIS A 204 -19.53 9.48 21.62
C HIS A 204 -20.41 8.93 20.50
N LEU A 205 -21.55 9.59 20.27
CA LEU A 205 -22.36 9.42 19.06
C LEU A 205 -21.63 9.98 17.83
N PRO A 206 -22.06 9.63 16.60
CA PRO A 206 -21.52 10.25 15.39
C PRO A 206 -21.59 11.77 15.48
N GLY A 207 -20.43 12.42 15.27
CA GLY A 207 -20.25 13.87 15.30
C GLY A 207 -20.23 14.50 13.92
N ASP A 208 -19.33 15.46 13.70
CA ASP A 208 -19.19 16.11 12.39
C ASP A 208 -18.48 15.18 11.38
N PRO A 209 -18.98 15.05 10.14
CA PRO A 209 -18.33 14.24 9.11
C PRO A 209 -16.97 14.80 8.65
N LEU A 210 -16.71 16.09 8.87
CA LEU A 210 -15.41 16.69 8.59
C LEU A 210 -14.50 16.56 9.81
N ASN A 211 -13.92 15.38 9.98
CA ASN A 211 -13.08 15.09 11.13
C ASN A 211 -11.79 14.33 10.75
N ILE A 212 -10.83 14.35 11.66
CA ILE A 212 -9.62 13.55 11.66
C ILE A 212 -9.43 12.91 13.04
N ILE A 213 -9.00 11.66 13.09
CA ILE A 213 -8.84 10.93 14.34
C ILE A 213 -7.36 10.79 14.65
N ALA A 214 -6.92 11.28 15.80
CA ALA A 214 -5.58 11.04 16.33
C ALA A 214 -5.62 9.84 17.27
N VAL A 215 -4.79 8.83 16.98
CA VAL A 215 -4.68 7.58 17.75
C VAL A 215 -3.28 7.48 18.36
N GLU A 216 -3.22 7.46 19.69
CA GLU A 216 -2.02 6.98 20.40
C GLU A 216 -2.16 5.48 20.60
N CYS A 217 -1.45 4.70 19.80
CA CYS A 217 -1.58 3.24 19.83
C CYS A 217 -1.00 2.67 21.14
N ARG A 218 -1.85 1.95 21.88
CA ARG A 218 -1.48 1.22 23.09
C ARG A 218 -1.99 -0.20 23.01
N ARG A 219 -1.06 -1.15 22.98
CA ARG A 219 -1.38 -2.57 22.89
C ARG A 219 -1.82 -3.08 24.26
N ALA A 220 -2.91 -3.85 24.29
CA ALA A 220 -3.35 -4.50 25.51
C ALA A 220 -2.32 -5.56 25.99
N PRO A 221 -2.19 -5.79 27.30
CA PRO A 221 -1.39 -6.89 27.83
C PRO A 221 -1.81 -8.23 27.20
N GLY A 222 -0.84 -9.03 26.74
CA GLY A 222 -1.10 -10.33 26.11
C GLY A 222 -1.52 -10.29 24.65
N ALA A 223 -1.86 -9.14 24.07
CA ALA A 223 -2.18 -9.05 22.65
C ALA A 223 -0.93 -9.33 21.79
N PRO A 224 -1.06 -10.00 20.62
CA PRO A 224 0.07 -10.37 19.79
C PRO A 224 0.80 -9.15 19.25
N ARG A 225 2.12 -9.28 19.08
CA ARG A 225 2.93 -8.29 18.36
C ARG A 225 2.97 -8.64 16.88
N LEU A 226 2.38 -7.80 16.06
CA LEU A 226 2.38 -7.93 14.60
C LEU A 226 3.36 -6.88 14.02
N GLY A 227 4.63 -7.26 13.92
CA GLY A 227 5.68 -6.36 13.42
C GLY A 227 5.57 -6.09 11.92
N ALA A 228 6.36 -5.12 11.43
CA ALA A 228 6.50 -4.82 10.00
C ALA A 228 7.51 -5.75 9.30
N VAL A 229 8.43 -6.35 10.06
CA VAL A 229 9.42 -7.29 9.53
C VAL A 229 8.76 -8.64 9.22
N PRO A 230 9.12 -9.31 8.10
CA PRO A 230 8.60 -10.63 7.77
C PRO A 230 8.76 -11.67 8.87
N GLY A 231 7.78 -12.57 8.99
CA GLY A 231 7.74 -13.63 9.99
C GLY A 231 6.73 -13.36 11.10
N LEU A 232 5.54 -12.90 10.77
CA LEU A 232 4.42 -12.83 11.72
C LEU A 232 4.18 -14.20 12.37
N PRO A 233 3.65 -14.26 13.61
CA PRO A 233 3.25 -15.53 14.25
C PRO A 233 2.27 -16.31 13.35
N ASP A 234 2.35 -17.63 13.34
CA ASP A 234 1.43 -18.46 12.53
C ASP A 234 -0.02 -18.30 12.99
N GLU A 235 -0.23 -18.02 14.28
CA GLU A 235 -1.54 -17.76 14.91
C GLU A 235 -2.17 -16.43 14.43
N ALA A 236 -1.41 -15.57 13.77
CA ALA A 236 -1.96 -14.38 13.12
C ALA A 236 -2.81 -14.72 11.89
N TYR A 237 -2.76 -15.94 11.41
CA TYR A 237 -3.48 -16.38 10.21
C TYR A 237 -4.55 -17.42 10.54
N GLU A 238 -5.71 -17.27 9.91
CA GLU A 238 -6.63 -18.41 9.76
C GLU A 238 -6.03 -19.37 8.74
N HIS A 239 -5.93 -20.67 9.07
CA HIS A 239 -5.41 -21.70 8.16
C HIS A 239 -5.95 -23.10 8.49
N ASP A 240 -5.94 -24.00 7.49
CA ASP A 240 -6.31 -25.42 7.60
C ASP A 240 -5.08 -26.35 7.66
N GLY A 241 -3.95 -25.81 8.07
CA GLY A 241 -2.65 -26.47 8.01
C GLY A 241 -1.80 -26.06 6.80
N GLN A 242 -2.40 -25.53 5.74
CA GLN A 242 -1.68 -25.01 4.57
C GLN A 242 -1.26 -23.56 4.84
N LEU A 243 -0.08 -23.43 5.41
CA LEU A 243 0.56 -22.16 5.78
C LEU A 243 2.07 -22.35 5.65
N THR A 244 2.72 -21.49 4.91
CA THR A 244 4.19 -21.37 4.97
C THR A 244 4.58 -20.94 6.38
N LYS A 245 5.26 -21.84 7.11
CA LYS A 245 5.58 -21.65 8.52
C LYS A 245 6.50 -20.44 8.74
N ARG A 246 6.37 -19.77 9.91
CA ARG A 246 7.00 -18.50 10.25
C ARG A 246 8.47 -18.38 9.80
N HIS A 247 9.32 -19.36 10.16
CA HIS A 247 10.76 -19.29 9.86
C HIS A 247 11.05 -19.42 8.35
N ILE A 248 10.31 -20.31 7.67
CA ILE A 248 10.41 -20.47 6.21
C ILE A 248 9.85 -19.24 5.50
N ARG A 249 8.74 -18.68 5.98
CA ARG A 249 8.14 -17.46 5.42
C ARG A 249 9.07 -16.27 5.52
N ALA A 250 9.73 -16.07 6.68
CA ALA A 250 10.71 -15.01 6.86
C ALA A 250 11.90 -15.16 5.91
N ALA A 251 12.45 -16.38 5.77
CA ALA A 251 13.52 -16.66 4.81
C ALA A 251 13.08 -16.40 3.37
N THR A 252 11.87 -16.88 3.00
CA THR A 252 11.31 -16.69 1.65
C THR A 252 11.14 -15.21 1.30
N LEU A 253 10.56 -14.42 2.21
CA LEU A 253 10.38 -12.98 1.99
C LEU A 253 11.71 -12.22 1.99
N GLY A 254 12.71 -12.67 2.74
CA GLY A 254 14.07 -12.14 2.67
C GLY A 254 14.70 -12.31 1.29
N VAL A 255 14.48 -13.47 0.65
CA VAL A 255 14.96 -13.74 -0.71
C VAL A 255 14.12 -13.03 -1.78
N LEU A 256 12.79 -12.94 -1.60
CA LEU A 256 11.91 -12.17 -2.46
C LEU A 256 12.23 -10.67 -2.41
N ALA A 257 12.77 -10.17 -1.30
CA ALA A 257 13.24 -8.79 -1.10
C ALA A 257 12.27 -7.74 -1.64
N PRO A 258 11.06 -7.59 -1.03
CA PRO A 258 10.04 -6.66 -1.50
C PRO A 258 10.55 -5.22 -1.56
N ALA A 259 10.30 -4.52 -2.67
CA ALA A 259 10.62 -3.12 -2.85
C ALA A 259 9.37 -2.28 -3.13
N PRO A 260 9.38 -0.97 -2.79
CA PRO A 260 8.23 -0.09 -2.99
C PRO A 260 7.72 -0.07 -4.43
N GLY A 261 6.41 -0.26 -4.61
CA GLY A 261 5.73 -0.21 -5.91
C GLY A 261 5.65 -1.54 -6.66
N GLU A 262 6.40 -2.56 -6.24
CA GLU A 262 6.46 -3.85 -6.91
C GLU A 262 5.17 -4.67 -6.76
N LEU A 263 4.94 -5.55 -7.74
CA LEU A 263 3.85 -6.50 -7.80
C LEU A 263 4.37 -7.93 -7.63
N LEU A 264 3.85 -8.65 -6.63
CA LEU A 264 4.06 -10.08 -6.43
C LEU A 264 2.91 -10.90 -7.07
N TRP A 265 3.26 -11.99 -7.75
CA TRP A 265 2.36 -13.13 -7.93
C TRP A 265 2.64 -14.20 -6.87
N ASP A 266 1.64 -14.55 -6.08
CA ASP A 266 1.68 -15.62 -5.07
C ASP A 266 0.85 -16.80 -5.57
N ILE A 267 1.52 -17.84 -6.07
CA ILE A 267 0.91 -19.00 -6.70
C ILE A 267 0.76 -20.13 -5.69
N GLY A 268 -0.50 -20.57 -5.49
CA GLY A 268 -0.86 -21.54 -4.45
C GLY A 268 -0.91 -20.87 -3.08
N GLY A 269 -1.72 -19.79 -2.98
CA GLY A 269 -1.72 -18.86 -1.85
C GLY A 269 -1.97 -19.48 -0.45
N GLY A 270 -2.71 -20.61 -0.37
CA GLY A 270 -3.00 -21.30 0.90
C GLY A 270 -3.74 -20.42 1.90
N SER A 271 -3.00 -19.81 2.84
CA SER A 271 -3.52 -18.81 3.79
C SER A 271 -3.27 -17.35 3.38
N GLY A 272 -2.57 -17.12 2.27
CA GLY A 272 -2.17 -15.80 1.78
C GLY A 272 -0.96 -15.19 2.50
N SER A 273 -0.27 -15.96 3.31
CA SER A 273 0.71 -15.41 4.25
C SER A 273 1.91 -14.73 3.58
N ILE A 274 2.38 -15.20 2.43
CA ILE A 274 3.46 -14.57 1.68
C ILE A 274 3.00 -13.25 1.06
N ALA A 275 1.87 -13.26 0.34
CA ALA A 275 1.32 -12.05 -0.28
C ALA A 275 0.98 -10.97 0.75
N ILE A 276 0.40 -11.36 1.89
CA ILE A 276 0.04 -10.43 2.96
C ILE A 276 1.29 -9.78 3.55
N GLU A 277 2.32 -10.54 3.92
CA GLU A 277 3.55 -9.96 4.48
C GLU A 277 4.35 -9.19 3.43
N TRP A 278 4.32 -9.59 2.14
CA TRP A 278 4.84 -8.78 1.04
C TRP A 278 4.19 -7.39 1.01
N MET A 279 2.86 -7.32 1.04
CA MET A 279 2.14 -6.03 1.02
C MET A 279 2.30 -5.22 2.31
N ARG A 280 2.55 -5.88 3.45
CA ARG A 280 2.84 -5.21 4.73
C ARG A 280 4.25 -4.61 4.80
N SER A 281 5.17 -5.05 3.95
CA SER A 281 6.54 -4.52 3.93
C SER A 281 6.59 -3.05 3.50
N HIS A 282 5.68 -2.63 2.59
CA HIS A 282 5.54 -1.23 2.18
C HIS A 282 4.13 -0.93 1.63
N PRO A 283 3.53 0.24 1.90
CA PRO A 283 2.17 0.59 1.48
C PRO A 283 1.93 0.61 -0.04
N SER A 284 2.97 0.74 -0.85
CA SER A 284 2.90 0.69 -2.31
C SER A 284 3.11 -0.70 -2.90
N CYS A 285 3.52 -1.70 -2.11
CA CYS A 285 3.62 -3.08 -2.55
C CYS A 285 2.24 -3.62 -2.89
N ARG A 286 2.16 -4.37 -3.98
CA ARG A 286 0.93 -5.00 -4.50
C ARG A 286 1.14 -6.49 -4.62
N ALA A 287 0.06 -7.26 -4.54
CA ALA A 287 0.11 -8.69 -4.80
C ALA A 287 -1.16 -9.19 -5.48
N VAL A 288 -1.01 -10.23 -6.27
CA VAL A 288 -2.09 -11.07 -6.78
C VAL A 288 -1.83 -12.48 -6.31
N THR A 289 -2.76 -13.04 -5.56
CA THR A 289 -2.70 -14.44 -5.10
C THR A 289 -3.63 -15.30 -5.95
N VAL A 290 -3.13 -16.42 -6.44
CA VAL A 290 -3.94 -17.43 -7.17
C VAL A 290 -4.09 -18.65 -6.28
N GLU A 291 -5.34 -18.97 -5.93
CA GLU A 291 -5.69 -20.13 -5.08
C GLU A 291 -6.85 -20.91 -5.70
N ARG A 292 -6.67 -22.22 -5.88
CA ARG A 292 -7.67 -23.07 -6.55
C ARG A 292 -8.86 -23.42 -5.68
N ASP A 293 -8.66 -23.47 -4.35
CA ASP A 293 -9.69 -23.84 -3.38
C ASP A 293 -10.50 -22.60 -2.97
N PRO A 294 -11.82 -22.53 -3.27
CA PRO A 294 -12.62 -21.35 -2.94
C PRO A 294 -12.68 -21.03 -1.43
N ALA A 295 -12.64 -22.07 -0.57
CA ALA A 295 -12.67 -21.85 0.87
C ALA A 295 -11.37 -21.22 1.38
N ARG A 296 -10.21 -21.62 0.80
CA ARG A 296 -8.93 -20.99 1.05
C ARG A 296 -8.87 -19.59 0.48
N ALA A 297 -9.35 -19.37 -0.75
CA ALA A 297 -9.43 -18.05 -1.34
C ALA A 297 -10.24 -17.07 -0.48
N ALA A 298 -11.41 -17.48 0.05
CA ALA A 298 -12.19 -16.70 0.98
C ALA A 298 -11.44 -16.43 2.32
N ARG A 299 -10.68 -17.41 2.80
CA ARG A 299 -9.83 -17.26 4.00
C ARG A 299 -8.69 -16.25 3.78
N ILE A 300 -8.07 -16.25 2.60
CA ILE A 300 -7.03 -15.27 2.23
C ILE A 300 -7.59 -13.85 2.34
N VAL A 301 -8.81 -13.61 1.83
CA VAL A 301 -9.47 -12.29 1.94
C VAL A 301 -9.63 -11.88 3.41
N ARG A 302 -10.14 -12.77 4.26
CA ARG A 302 -10.30 -12.46 5.71
C ARG A 302 -8.96 -12.20 6.39
N ASN A 303 -7.92 -12.96 6.08
CA ASN A 303 -6.57 -12.73 6.59
C ASN A 303 -6.02 -11.38 6.11
N ALA A 304 -6.21 -11.03 4.84
CA ALA A 304 -5.79 -9.76 4.27
C ALA A 304 -6.46 -8.57 4.96
N ASP A 305 -7.77 -8.64 5.19
CA ASP A 305 -8.52 -7.62 5.93
C ASP A 305 -8.00 -7.51 7.37
N ARG A 306 -7.92 -8.62 8.10
CA ARG A 306 -7.45 -8.63 9.49
C ARG A 306 -6.03 -8.10 9.65
N LEU A 307 -5.14 -8.34 8.67
CA LEU A 307 -3.73 -7.94 8.73
C LEU A 307 -3.42 -6.62 8.00
N GLY A 308 -4.46 -5.86 7.59
CA GLY A 308 -4.32 -4.48 7.14
C GLY A 308 -3.95 -4.31 5.66
N VAL A 309 -4.13 -5.34 4.83
CA VAL A 309 -3.86 -5.29 3.38
C VAL A 309 -5.08 -5.68 2.53
N PRO A 310 -6.25 -5.04 2.73
CA PRO A 310 -7.50 -5.40 2.04
C PRO A 310 -7.45 -5.21 0.52
N ALA A 311 -6.40 -4.59 -0.01
CA ALA A 311 -6.19 -4.42 -1.44
C ALA A 311 -5.55 -5.65 -2.11
N LEU A 312 -5.27 -6.73 -1.37
CA LEU A 312 -4.78 -7.99 -1.94
C LEU A 312 -5.80 -8.54 -2.94
N ARG A 313 -5.36 -8.69 -4.19
CA ARG A 313 -6.21 -9.31 -5.23
C ARG A 313 -6.12 -10.83 -5.12
N VAL A 314 -7.25 -11.47 -4.84
CA VAL A 314 -7.35 -12.93 -4.79
C VAL A 314 -8.08 -13.44 -6.04
N VAL A 315 -7.44 -14.33 -6.78
CA VAL A 315 -7.99 -15.02 -7.93
C VAL A 315 -8.28 -16.46 -7.53
N THR A 316 -9.56 -16.82 -7.51
CA THR A 316 -9.96 -18.21 -7.31
C THR A 316 -9.82 -18.93 -8.64
N GLY A 317 -8.75 -19.75 -8.79
CA GLY A 317 -8.45 -20.38 -10.07
C GLY A 317 -7.20 -21.26 -10.01
N ARG A 318 -6.84 -21.83 -11.16
CA ARG A 318 -5.71 -22.75 -11.32
C ARG A 318 -4.63 -22.15 -12.21
N ALA A 319 -3.43 -22.01 -11.68
CA ALA A 319 -2.27 -21.69 -12.49
C ALA A 319 -1.77 -22.96 -13.24
N PRO A 320 -1.28 -22.83 -14.49
CA PRO A 320 -1.04 -21.57 -15.20
C PRO A 320 -2.27 -20.97 -15.92
N GLY A 321 -3.40 -21.70 -16.07
CA GLY A 321 -4.53 -21.28 -16.90
C GLY A 321 -5.10 -19.90 -16.55
N ASP A 322 -5.23 -19.58 -15.24
CA ASP A 322 -5.82 -18.34 -14.75
C ASP A 322 -4.77 -17.23 -14.51
N LEU A 323 -3.56 -17.37 -15.06
CA LEU A 323 -2.55 -16.30 -15.04
C LEU A 323 -2.72 -15.31 -16.19
N ALA A 324 -3.42 -15.71 -17.25
CA ALA A 324 -3.66 -14.87 -18.43
C ALA A 324 -4.41 -13.58 -18.06
N GLY A 325 -3.93 -12.43 -18.56
CA GLY A 325 -4.53 -11.12 -18.29
C GLY A 325 -4.23 -10.53 -16.92
N LEU A 326 -3.43 -11.18 -16.10
CA LEU A 326 -2.87 -10.55 -14.90
C LEU A 326 -1.79 -9.53 -15.30
N PRO A 327 -1.63 -8.43 -14.54
CA PRO A 327 -0.52 -7.50 -14.74
C PRO A 327 0.82 -8.23 -14.56
N ALA A 328 1.83 -7.90 -15.39
CA ALA A 328 3.15 -8.50 -15.30
C ALA A 328 3.75 -8.30 -13.88
N PRO A 329 4.30 -9.36 -13.26
CA PRO A 329 4.86 -9.29 -11.92
C PRO A 329 6.32 -8.84 -11.93
N ASP A 330 6.73 -8.19 -10.83
CA ASP A 330 8.14 -7.92 -10.53
C ASP A 330 8.78 -9.10 -9.78
N ALA A 331 7.96 -9.87 -9.05
CA ALA A 331 8.35 -11.07 -8.33
C ALA A 331 7.26 -12.15 -8.42
N VAL A 332 7.68 -13.40 -8.43
CA VAL A 332 6.80 -14.57 -8.37
C VAL A 332 7.21 -15.47 -7.22
N PHE A 333 6.25 -15.86 -6.41
CA PHE A 333 6.40 -16.95 -5.42
C PHE A 333 5.52 -18.15 -5.82
N ILE A 334 6.11 -19.33 -5.83
CA ILE A 334 5.39 -20.59 -6.04
C ILE A 334 5.44 -21.39 -4.74
N GLY A 335 4.32 -21.40 -4.01
CA GLY A 335 4.14 -22.13 -2.74
C GLY A 335 3.38 -23.45 -2.89
N GLY A 336 2.77 -23.66 -4.05
CA GLY A 336 2.01 -24.87 -4.35
C GLY A 336 1.69 -25.02 -5.82
N GLY A 337 1.36 -26.25 -6.26
CA GLY A 337 1.00 -26.53 -7.64
C GLY A 337 2.18 -26.66 -8.61
N LEU A 338 3.41 -26.71 -8.14
CA LEU A 338 4.63 -26.74 -8.97
C LEU A 338 4.64 -27.87 -10.00
N THR A 339 3.95 -28.99 -9.70
CA THR A 339 3.81 -30.14 -10.61
C THR A 339 2.79 -29.94 -11.73
N ALA A 340 2.09 -28.79 -11.75
CA ALA A 340 1.18 -28.49 -12.85
C ALA A 340 2.00 -28.22 -14.14
N PRO A 341 1.66 -28.92 -15.26
CA PRO A 341 2.41 -28.76 -16.50
C PRO A 341 2.47 -27.30 -16.97
N GLY A 342 3.65 -26.82 -17.30
CA GLY A 342 3.91 -25.48 -17.82
C GLY A 342 3.82 -24.33 -16.79
N LEU A 343 3.56 -24.62 -15.51
CA LEU A 343 3.43 -23.57 -14.48
C LEU A 343 4.72 -22.76 -14.33
N LEU A 344 5.84 -23.46 -14.19
CA LEU A 344 7.14 -22.81 -13.95
C LEU A 344 7.54 -21.94 -15.15
N ASP A 345 7.38 -22.47 -16.37
CA ASP A 345 7.67 -21.73 -17.61
C ASP A 345 6.76 -20.50 -17.75
N ALA A 346 5.44 -20.64 -17.48
CA ALA A 346 4.51 -19.51 -17.52
C ALA A 346 4.86 -18.41 -16.50
N CYS A 347 5.28 -18.79 -15.29
CA CYS A 347 5.75 -17.84 -14.28
C CYS A 347 7.07 -17.16 -14.68
N TRP A 348 7.99 -17.93 -15.27
CA TRP A 348 9.26 -17.40 -15.77
C TRP A 348 9.07 -16.40 -16.91
N ASP A 349 8.20 -16.73 -17.85
CA ASP A 349 7.94 -15.89 -19.03
C ASP A 349 7.20 -14.59 -18.69
N ALA A 350 6.39 -14.61 -17.64
CA ALA A 350 5.67 -13.43 -17.15
C ALA A 350 6.58 -12.39 -16.47
N LEU A 351 7.76 -12.79 -15.97
CA LEU A 351 8.70 -11.89 -15.34
C LEU A 351 9.39 -10.99 -16.36
N GLY A 352 9.50 -9.71 -16.05
CA GLY A 352 10.37 -8.79 -16.77
C GLY A 352 11.87 -9.00 -16.47
N PRO A 353 12.77 -8.32 -17.21
CA PRO A 353 14.19 -8.28 -16.87
C PRO A 353 14.43 -7.83 -15.42
N GLY A 354 15.31 -8.53 -14.70
CA GLY A 354 15.58 -8.28 -13.28
C GLY A 354 14.52 -8.82 -12.31
N GLY A 355 13.39 -9.33 -12.82
CA GLY A 355 12.34 -9.95 -12.01
C GLY A 355 12.83 -11.20 -11.27
N ARG A 356 12.17 -11.52 -10.14
CA ARG A 356 12.58 -12.59 -9.22
C ARG A 356 11.57 -13.72 -9.18
N LEU A 357 12.05 -14.96 -9.17
CA LEU A 357 11.22 -16.13 -8.91
C LEU A 357 11.77 -16.89 -7.70
N VAL A 358 10.90 -17.19 -6.75
CA VAL A 358 11.19 -18.05 -5.60
C VAL A 358 10.16 -19.16 -5.55
N ALA A 359 10.62 -20.40 -5.43
CA ALA A 359 9.74 -21.56 -5.30
C ALA A 359 10.15 -22.41 -4.10
N ASN A 360 9.16 -22.80 -3.30
CA ASN A 360 9.34 -23.67 -2.13
C ASN A 360 8.64 -25.02 -2.36
N THR A 361 9.30 -26.10 -1.97
CA THR A 361 8.72 -27.44 -2.01
C THR A 361 9.18 -28.31 -0.85
N VAL A 362 8.36 -29.34 -0.57
CA VAL A 362 8.64 -30.38 0.45
C VAL A 362 8.50 -31.79 -0.10
N THR A 363 8.18 -31.97 -1.41
CA THR A 363 8.01 -33.29 -2.04
C THR A 363 9.11 -33.58 -3.05
N LEU A 364 9.49 -34.85 -3.19
CA LEU A 364 10.56 -35.28 -4.09
C LEU A 364 10.23 -34.98 -5.55
N GLU A 365 8.96 -35.12 -5.96
CA GLU A 365 8.52 -34.85 -7.33
C GLU A 365 8.73 -33.37 -7.69
N SER A 366 8.36 -32.47 -6.78
CA SER A 366 8.56 -31.03 -6.97
C SER A 366 10.03 -30.62 -6.82
N GLU A 367 10.78 -31.30 -5.96
CA GLU A 367 12.21 -31.08 -5.79
C GLU A 367 13.00 -31.41 -7.08
N ALA A 368 12.63 -32.50 -7.77
CA ALA A 368 13.22 -32.84 -9.06
C ALA A 368 12.99 -31.73 -10.11
N LEU A 369 11.80 -31.12 -10.12
CA LEU A 369 11.50 -29.97 -11.00
C LEU A 369 12.34 -28.73 -10.65
N LEU A 370 12.55 -28.44 -9.36
CA LEU A 370 13.42 -27.33 -8.95
C LEU A 370 14.88 -27.57 -9.28
N ALA A 371 15.36 -28.80 -9.14
CA ALA A 371 16.73 -29.16 -9.55
C ALA A 371 16.94 -28.99 -11.07
N GLU A 372 15.96 -29.38 -11.89
CA GLU A 372 16.00 -29.15 -13.34
C GLU A 372 15.92 -27.66 -13.69
N ALA A 373 15.07 -26.87 -13.00
CA ALA A 373 14.97 -25.44 -13.17
C ALA A 373 16.29 -24.73 -12.81
N HIS A 374 16.92 -25.14 -11.71
CA HIS A 374 18.24 -24.64 -11.30
C HIS A 374 19.30 -24.94 -12.36
N ARG A 375 19.30 -26.15 -12.93
CA ARG A 375 20.23 -26.53 -14.01
C ARG A 375 20.03 -25.64 -15.26
N ARG A 376 18.77 -25.28 -15.59
CA ARG A 376 18.41 -24.49 -16.79
C ARG A 376 18.64 -23.01 -16.63
N HIS A 377 18.30 -22.45 -15.49
CA HIS A 377 18.26 -21.01 -15.26
C HIS A 377 19.28 -20.50 -14.24
N GLY A 378 20.02 -21.41 -13.60
CA GLY A 378 20.93 -21.05 -12.50
C GLY A 378 20.18 -20.64 -11.23
N GLY A 379 20.70 -19.68 -10.52
CA GLY A 379 20.18 -19.20 -9.25
C GLY A 379 20.63 -20.06 -8.06
N ASP A 380 20.01 -19.86 -6.90
CA ASP A 380 20.35 -20.56 -5.66
C ASP A 380 19.34 -21.66 -5.37
N LEU A 381 19.82 -22.86 -5.05
CA LEU A 381 19.02 -23.99 -4.59
C LEU A 381 19.44 -24.31 -3.15
N VAL A 382 18.57 -24.00 -2.18
CA VAL A 382 18.87 -24.07 -0.75
C VAL A 382 17.90 -25.04 -0.06
N ARG A 383 18.38 -25.80 0.92
CA ARG A 383 17.54 -26.62 1.78
C ARG A 383 17.46 -26.01 3.18
N LEU A 384 16.26 -25.64 3.60
CA LEU A 384 15.95 -25.06 4.90
C LEU A 384 15.41 -26.13 5.85
N ALA A 385 16.09 -26.35 6.97
CA ALA A 385 15.68 -27.28 8.00
C ALA A 385 15.43 -26.54 9.31
N VAL A 386 14.26 -26.77 9.92
CA VAL A 386 13.86 -26.16 11.19
C VAL A 386 13.48 -27.26 12.17
N ALA A 387 14.00 -27.20 13.38
CA ALA A 387 13.63 -28.09 14.46
C ALA A 387 13.07 -27.30 15.64
N HIS A 388 12.07 -27.83 16.29
CA HIS A 388 11.43 -27.24 17.47
C HIS A 388 11.71 -28.07 18.71
N ALA A 389 12.05 -27.43 19.82
CA ALA A 389 12.13 -28.09 21.10
C ALA A 389 10.73 -28.51 21.57
N VAL A 390 10.58 -29.78 21.88
CA VAL A 390 9.30 -30.35 22.33
C VAL A 390 9.52 -31.27 23.51
N PRO A 391 8.53 -31.50 24.41
CA PRO A 391 8.61 -32.48 25.49
C PRO A 391 8.81 -33.89 24.93
N VAL A 392 9.73 -34.65 25.56
CA VAL A 392 9.98 -36.07 25.30
C VAL A 392 10.11 -36.75 26.66
N GLY A 393 9.03 -37.33 27.15
CA GLY A 393 8.96 -37.82 28.53
C GLY A 393 9.18 -36.73 29.56
N GLY A 394 10.12 -36.90 30.47
CA GLY A 394 10.54 -35.86 31.46
C GLY A 394 11.61 -34.89 30.95
N PHE A 395 11.97 -34.94 29.68
CA PHE A 395 13.05 -34.12 29.08
C PHE A 395 12.53 -33.29 27.89
N THR A 396 13.41 -32.50 27.31
CA THR A 396 13.15 -31.72 26.07
C THR A 396 14.03 -32.28 24.95
N GLY A 397 13.43 -32.53 23.78
CA GLY A 397 14.15 -33.00 22.59
C GLY A 397 13.82 -32.14 21.36
N TRP A 398 14.52 -32.35 20.26
CA TRP A 398 14.28 -31.68 18.99
C TRP A 398 13.35 -32.50 18.11
N ARG A 399 12.27 -31.85 17.65
CA ARG A 399 11.40 -32.40 16.59
C ARG A 399 11.69 -31.63 15.31
N GLN A 400 12.20 -32.33 14.31
CA GLN A 400 12.43 -31.82 12.96
C GLN A 400 11.10 -31.55 12.26
N ALA A 401 10.92 -30.35 11.71
CA ALA A 401 9.90 -30.09 10.71
C ALA A 401 10.33 -30.67 9.36
N MET A 402 9.39 -30.88 8.44
CA MET A 402 9.72 -31.29 7.08
C MET A 402 10.63 -30.24 6.43
N PRO A 403 11.83 -30.62 5.94
CA PRO A 403 12.72 -29.68 5.28
C PRO A 403 12.08 -29.10 4.03
N VAL A 404 12.37 -27.83 3.75
CA VAL A 404 11.89 -27.13 2.56
C VAL A 404 13.06 -26.92 1.61
N THR A 405 12.93 -27.39 0.36
CA THR A 405 13.83 -27.01 -0.72
C THR A 405 13.31 -25.72 -1.35
N GLN A 406 14.15 -24.71 -1.35
CA GLN A 406 13.86 -23.38 -1.92
C GLN A 406 14.80 -23.15 -3.10
N TRP A 407 14.23 -22.81 -4.25
CA TRP A 407 14.96 -22.32 -5.40
C TRP A 407 14.61 -20.85 -5.60
N SER A 408 15.65 -20.04 -5.87
CA SER A 408 15.52 -18.62 -6.16
C SER A 408 16.39 -18.21 -7.33
N VAL A 409 15.84 -17.38 -8.20
CA VAL A 409 16.53 -16.93 -9.42
C VAL A 409 16.08 -15.54 -9.83
N ARG A 410 16.96 -14.78 -10.46
CA ARG A 410 16.63 -13.50 -11.13
C ARG A 410 16.65 -13.68 -12.64
N ARG A 411 15.65 -13.14 -13.32
CA ARG A 411 15.68 -13.08 -14.79
C ARG A 411 16.77 -12.09 -15.22
N PRO A 412 17.69 -12.48 -16.13
CA PRO A 412 18.76 -11.58 -16.59
C PRO A 412 18.19 -10.25 -17.12
N SER A 413 18.86 -9.14 -16.81
CA SER A 413 18.61 -7.86 -17.48
C SER A 413 19.24 -7.93 -18.87
N THR A 414 18.52 -7.50 -19.90
CA THR A 414 18.99 -7.53 -21.31
C THR A 414 20.17 -6.61 -21.62
N SER A 415 20.80 -6.01 -20.61
CA SER A 415 21.98 -5.15 -20.75
C SER A 415 23.22 -5.80 -20.13
N THR A 416 23.63 -6.96 -20.64
CA THR A 416 25.01 -7.42 -20.46
C THR A 416 25.49 -7.99 -21.78
N GLU A 417 25.73 -7.11 -22.75
CA GLU A 417 26.68 -7.37 -23.79
C GLU A 417 28.06 -7.34 -23.14
N ALA A 418 28.75 -8.49 -23.28
CA ALA A 418 30.19 -8.63 -23.43
C ALA A 418 31.08 -7.82 -22.45
N ASP A 419 31.32 -8.34 -21.27
CA ASP A 419 32.65 -8.30 -20.69
C ASP A 419 33.21 -9.73 -20.57
N SER A 420 33.45 -10.34 -21.74
CA SER A 420 34.34 -11.46 -21.89
C SER A 420 35.77 -10.92 -22.07
N SER A 421 36.28 -10.19 -21.06
CA SER A 421 37.71 -9.97 -20.97
C SER A 421 38.37 -11.27 -20.49
N ALA A 422 39.02 -11.90 -21.42
CA ALA A 422 39.88 -13.07 -21.28
C ALA A 422 40.68 -13.01 -19.95
N GLN A 423 40.46 -14.01 -19.10
CA GLN A 423 41.48 -14.44 -18.17
C GLN A 423 42.57 -15.11 -18.98
N GLU A 424 43.65 -14.40 -19.26
CA GLU A 424 44.93 -15.01 -19.62
C GLU A 424 45.37 -15.99 -18.51
N PRO A 425 45.80 -17.21 -18.85
CA PRO A 425 46.32 -18.12 -17.85
C PRO A 425 47.65 -17.56 -17.30
N ALA A 426 47.70 -17.43 -15.98
CA ALA A 426 48.93 -17.09 -15.27
C ALA A 426 50.04 -18.08 -15.65
N GLN A 427 51.12 -17.56 -16.24
CA GLN A 427 52.39 -18.29 -16.43
C GLN A 427 52.98 -18.60 -15.05
N GLU A 428 53.21 -19.88 -14.80
CA GLU A 428 54.03 -20.33 -13.67
C GLU A 428 55.48 -19.77 -13.82
N PRO A 429 56.07 -19.24 -12.75
CA PRO A 429 57.48 -18.87 -12.78
C PRO A 429 58.35 -20.14 -12.74
N GLY A 430 59.13 -20.33 -13.82
CA GLY A 430 60.09 -21.41 -13.95
C GLY A 430 61.11 -21.39 -12.81
N ASP A 431 61.35 -22.57 -12.28
CA ASP A 431 62.40 -22.94 -11.39
C ASP A 431 63.77 -22.77 -12.12
N ASN A 432 64.64 -21.96 -11.57
CA ASN A 432 66.01 -21.90 -11.97
C ASN A 432 66.97 -21.73 -10.77
N GLY A 433 67.68 -22.80 -10.43
CA GLY A 433 69.01 -22.79 -9.79
C GLY A 433 69.05 -22.86 -8.28
#